data_60c4281f990336058344d2f973dced30
#
_entry.id   60c4281f990336058344d2f973dced30
#
_cell.length_a   1.000
_cell.length_b   1.000
_cell.length_c   1.000
_cell.angle_alpha   90.00
_cell.angle_beta   90.00
_cell.angle_gamma   90.00
#
_symmetry.space_group_name_H-M   'P 1'
#
loop_
_entity.id
_entity.type
_entity.pdbx_description
1 polymer ?
#
loop_
_entity_poly.entity_id
_entity_poly.type
_entity_poly.pdbx_seq_one_letter_code
_entity_poly.pdbx_strand_id
1 'polypeptide(L)'
;MALSTWSDHLVINQLNSEYAHAYYPQVGSVWFNTSYDDLTNPIIGDRGFETYIHETGHALGLDHMGDYNGEGDWTPSCYQDSTVYTVMSYFGPSEQAGEGQVAWADWVGADGVLYAPQTPMLNDIMAIQAIYGSESTRVDDNVYGFNATIRGSGSEIYDFAQNANPILCIYDSAGIDTLDLSGWS
;
A
#
# COMPACT_ATOMS: atom_id res chain seq x y z
N MET A 1 1.43 16.53 -21.01
CA MET A 1 1.52 17.44 -19.85
C MET A 1 2.78 17.06 -19.12
N ALA A 2 3.78 17.93 -19.01
CA ALA A 2 5.03 17.58 -18.34
C ALA A 2 4.74 17.40 -16.84
N LEU A 3 5.05 16.24 -16.31
CA LEU A 3 5.08 16.01 -14.86
C LEU A 3 6.14 16.94 -14.29
N SER A 4 5.72 18.00 -13.64
CA SER A 4 6.63 18.83 -12.87
C SER A 4 7.19 17.96 -11.74
N THR A 5 8.47 18.02 -11.56
CA THR A 5 9.28 17.29 -10.58
C THR A 5 8.61 17.22 -9.19
N TRP A 6 8.16 16.05 -8.83
CA TRP A 6 7.55 15.71 -7.54
C TRP A 6 8.55 15.68 -6.37
N SER A 7 9.81 16.01 -6.62
CA SER A 7 10.93 15.80 -5.70
C SER A 7 10.95 16.70 -4.45
N ASP A 8 10.05 17.69 -4.34
CA ASP A 8 10.22 18.75 -3.35
C ASP A 8 9.12 18.79 -2.28
N HIS A 9 8.20 17.81 -2.21
CA HIS A 9 7.00 17.94 -1.39
C HIS A 9 6.78 16.86 -0.32
N LEU A 10 7.72 15.94 -0.13
CA LEU A 10 7.68 15.09 1.06
C LEU A 10 8.15 15.91 2.26
N VAL A 11 7.22 16.52 2.96
CA VAL A 11 7.52 17.29 4.18
C VAL A 11 7.12 16.44 5.37
N ILE A 12 8.09 15.94 6.08
CA ILE A 12 7.90 15.32 7.39
C ILE A 12 7.83 16.43 8.41
N ASN A 13 6.68 16.63 9.03
CA ASN A 13 6.48 17.67 10.03
C ASN A 13 5.84 17.09 11.30
N GLN A 14 6.13 17.74 12.43
CA GLN A 14 5.46 17.44 13.69
C GLN A 14 4.08 18.11 13.68
N LEU A 15 3.05 17.34 13.38
CA LEU A 15 1.67 17.70 13.62
C LEU A 15 1.27 17.22 15.01
N ASN A 16 0.65 18.09 15.80
CA ASN A 16 0.36 17.79 17.18
C ASN A 16 -0.97 17.05 17.40
N SER A 17 -1.75 16.78 16.36
CA SER A 17 -3.10 16.24 16.50
C SER A 17 -3.48 15.12 15.53
N GLU A 18 -2.82 15.02 14.38
CA GLU A 18 -3.11 14.03 13.35
C GLU A 18 -1.97 13.03 13.23
N TYR A 19 -2.26 11.83 12.76
CA TYR A 19 -1.25 10.79 12.53
C TYR A 19 -0.49 11.07 11.22
N ALA A 20 -1.21 11.20 10.12
CA ALA A 20 -0.69 11.60 8.81
C ALA A 20 -1.79 12.27 7.98
N HIS A 21 -1.42 13.03 6.97
CA HIS A 21 -2.32 13.50 5.94
C HIS A 21 -1.58 13.86 4.64
N ALA A 22 -2.33 13.92 3.54
CA ALA A 22 -1.83 14.40 2.26
C ALA A 22 -2.76 15.42 1.63
N TYR A 23 -2.21 16.21 0.72
CA TYR A 23 -2.96 17.12 -0.15
C TYR A 23 -2.99 16.55 -1.56
N TYR A 24 -4.16 16.65 -2.22
CA TYR A 24 -4.37 16.18 -3.59
C TYR A 24 -3.42 16.81 -4.62
N PRO A 25 -3.34 16.29 -5.85
CA PRO A 25 -2.27 16.56 -6.82
C PRO A 25 -1.93 18.02 -7.13
N GLN A 26 -2.81 18.98 -6.87
CA GLN A 26 -2.51 20.40 -7.10
C GLN A 26 -1.51 20.96 -6.08
N VAL A 27 -1.44 20.37 -4.90
CA VAL A 27 -0.47 20.64 -3.84
C VAL A 27 0.48 19.47 -3.71
N GLY A 28 -0.05 18.24 -3.58
CA GLY A 28 0.67 16.99 -3.62
C GLY A 28 1.65 16.74 -2.47
N SER A 29 1.55 17.50 -1.36
CA SER A 29 2.43 17.31 -0.21
C SER A 29 1.87 16.27 0.75
N VAL A 30 2.76 15.50 1.34
CA VAL A 30 2.46 14.44 2.31
C VAL A 30 3.10 14.77 3.65
N TRP A 31 2.37 14.58 4.73
CA TRP A 31 2.76 14.98 6.07
C TRP A 31 2.65 13.82 7.04
N PHE A 32 3.69 13.58 7.82
CA PHE A 32 3.75 12.53 8.82
C PHE A 32 4.07 13.10 10.21
N ASN A 33 3.41 12.57 11.23
CA ASN A 33 3.64 12.98 12.60
C ASN A 33 4.83 12.21 13.20
N THR A 34 5.93 12.92 13.39
CA THR A 34 7.17 12.34 13.90
C THR A 34 7.13 11.97 15.40
N SER A 35 6.00 12.18 16.07
CA SER A 35 5.78 11.67 17.44
C SER A 35 5.45 10.18 17.48
N TYR A 36 5.14 9.57 16.33
CA TYR A 36 4.86 8.16 16.19
C TYR A 36 6.09 7.43 15.64
N ASP A 37 6.52 6.39 16.33
CA ASP A 37 7.76 5.66 15.99
C ASP A 37 7.61 4.89 14.67
N ASP A 38 6.46 4.32 14.42
CA ASP A 38 6.13 3.61 13.17
C ASP A 38 6.14 4.52 11.93
N LEU A 39 5.93 5.83 12.11
CA LEU A 39 6.07 6.82 11.02
C LEU A 39 7.51 7.35 10.87
N THR A 40 8.33 7.29 11.91
CA THR A 40 9.73 7.70 11.81
C THR A 40 10.67 6.56 11.44
N ASN A 41 10.28 5.33 11.76
CA ASN A 41 11.01 4.10 11.46
C ASN A 41 10.08 3.04 10.84
N PRO A 42 9.46 3.31 9.67
CA PRO A 42 8.49 2.40 9.07
C PRO A 42 9.15 1.07 8.70
N ILE A 43 8.51 -0.02 9.07
CA ILE A 43 8.95 -1.38 8.76
C ILE A 43 8.01 -1.95 7.71
N ILE A 44 8.54 -2.63 6.69
CA ILE A 44 7.75 -3.29 5.65
C ILE A 44 6.72 -4.22 6.30
N GLY A 45 5.45 -3.97 6.01
CA GLY A 45 4.33 -4.75 6.54
C GLY A 45 3.76 -4.23 7.87
N ASP A 46 4.26 -3.13 8.42
CA ASP A 46 3.62 -2.43 9.52
C ASP A 46 2.63 -1.34 9.04
N ARG A 47 1.85 -0.81 9.97
CA ARG A 47 0.91 0.28 9.71
C ARG A 47 1.59 1.56 9.23
N GLY A 48 2.76 1.88 9.77
CA GLY A 48 3.49 3.07 9.38
C GLY A 48 3.89 3.01 7.91
N PHE A 49 4.40 1.86 7.45
CA PHE A 49 4.74 1.64 6.04
C PHE A 49 3.51 1.72 5.13
N GLU A 50 2.40 1.08 5.52
CA GLU A 50 1.12 1.20 4.81
C GLU A 50 0.66 2.65 4.70
N THR A 51 0.78 3.44 5.80
CA THR A 51 0.41 4.85 5.81
C THR A 51 1.20 5.67 4.79
N TYR A 52 2.49 5.38 4.59
CA TYR A 52 3.26 6.03 3.52
C TYR A 52 2.68 5.77 2.13
N ILE A 53 2.22 4.55 1.86
CA ILE A 53 1.59 4.19 0.59
C ILE A 53 0.23 4.89 0.46
N HIS A 54 -0.59 4.88 1.52
CA HIS A 54 -1.90 5.52 1.61
C HIS A 54 -1.84 7.03 1.31
N GLU A 55 -1.00 7.75 2.04
CA GLU A 55 -0.86 9.20 1.87
C GLU A 55 -0.27 9.57 0.49
N THR A 56 0.63 8.72 -0.03
CA THR A 56 1.12 8.87 -1.41
C THR A 56 -0.02 8.67 -2.41
N GLY A 57 -0.94 7.75 -2.16
CA GLY A 57 -2.16 7.55 -2.95
C GLY A 57 -2.98 8.84 -3.05
N HIS A 58 -3.25 9.52 -1.93
CA HIS A 58 -3.93 10.82 -1.92
C HIS A 58 -3.17 11.88 -2.72
N ALA A 59 -1.86 11.98 -2.53
CA ALA A 59 -1.03 12.91 -3.27
C ALA A 59 -1.05 12.65 -4.79
N LEU A 60 -1.33 11.42 -5.21
CA LEU A 60 -1.54 11.03 -6.60
C LEU A 60 -3.00 11.14 -7.07
N GLY A 61 -3.93 11.53 -6.20
CA GLY A 61 -5.33 11.78 -6.56
C GLY A 61 -6.29 10.64 -6.25
N LEU A 62 -5.87 9.65 -5.49
CA LEU A 62 -6.79 8.64 -4.96
C LEU A 62 -7.59 9.21 -3.79
N ASP A 63 -8.85 8.89 -3.73
CA ASP A 63 -9.74 9.18 -2.61
C ASP A 63 -9.92 7.94 -1.75
N HIS A 64 -10.50 8.08 -0.55
CA HIS A 64 -10.94 6.92 0.21
C HIS A 64 -11.99 6.14 -0.58
N MET A 65 -12.09 4.83 -0.31
CA MET A 65 -13.05 3.98 -1.02
C MET A 65 -14.50 4.29 -0.63
N GLY A 66 -14.73 4.86 0.55
CA GLY A 66 -16.03 5.26 1.08
C GLY A 66 -16.08 6.72 1.52
N ASP A 67 -17.27 7.19 1.89
CA ASP A 67 -17.51 8.54 2.38
C ASP A 67 -17.14 8.67 3.86
N TYR A 68 -15.86 8.55 4.16
CA TYR A 68 -15.26 8.71 5.48
C TYR A 68 -13.90 9.42 5.36
N ASN A 69 -13.57 10.21 6.39
CA ASN A 69 -12.29 10.91 6.46
C ASN A 69 -11.94 11.25 7.92
N GLY A 70 -11.01 10.50 8.50
CA GLY A 70 -10.54 10.69 9.88
C GLY A 70 -11.54 10.21 10.93
N GLU A 71 -12.32 11.10 11.50
CA GLU A 71 -13.25 10.81 12.60
C GLU A 71 -14.67 10.50 12.10
N GLY A 72 -15.45 9.81 12.92
CA GLY A 72 -16.87 9.54 12.69
C GLY A 72 -17.22 8.06 12.58
N ASP A 73 -18.46 7.80 12.20
CA ASP A 73 -18.96 6.45 11.94
C ASP A 73 -18.57 6.03 10.51
N TRP A 74 -17.70 5.06 10.41
CA TRP A 74 -17.26 4.53 9.12
C TRP A 74 -18.21 3.43 8.66
N THR A 75 -18.63 3.53 7.40
CA THR A 75 -19.42 2.50 6.74
C THR A 75 -18.75 2.14 5.43
N PRO A 76 -18.46 0.85 5.17
CA PRO A 76 -17.84 0.45 3.92
C PRO A 76 -18.79 0.72 2.74
N SER A 77 -18.23 1.23 1.65
CA SER A 77 -18.98 1.54 0.44
C SER A 77 -19.41 0.28 -0.33
N CYS A 78 -18.61 -0.77 -0.24
CA CYS A 78 -18.84 -2.05 -0.91
C CYS A 78 -17.95 -3.16 -0.33
N TYR A 79 -18.11 -4.39 -0.82
CA TYR A 79 -17.29 -5.53 -0.38
C TYR A 79 -15.78 -5.32 -0.58
N GLN A 80 -15.35 -4.57 -1.61
CA GLN A 80 -13.95 -4.30 -1.89
C GLN A 80 -13.38 -3.12 -1.08
N ASP A 81 -14.19 -2.46 -0.26
CA ASP A 81 -13.73 -1.41 0.65
C ASP A 81 -12.99 -2.04 1.84
N SER A 82 -11.82 -2.54 1.56
CA SER A 82 -10.93 -3.24 2.49
C SER A 82 -9.49 -3.13 2.01
N THR A 83 -8.54 -3.11 2.93
CA THR A 83 -7.11 -3.12 2.63
C THR A 83 -6.66 -4.37 1.85
N VAL A 84 -7.50 -5.38 1.74
CA VAL A 84 -7.31 -6.51 0.81
C VAL A 84 -7.30 -6.05 -0.65
N TYR A 85 -8.03 -5.01 -1.00
CA TYR A 85 -8.15 -4.49 -2.36
C TYR A 85 -7.55 -3.10 -2.59
N THR A 86 -7.46 -2.29 -1.54
CA THR A 86 -7.00 -0.90 -1.64
C THR A 86 -6.43 -0.41 -0.32
N VAL A 87 -5.24 0.17 -0.36
CA VAL A 87 -4.66 0.85 0.82
C VAL A 87 -5.44 2.11 1.20
N MET A 88 -6.35 2.58 0.34
CA MET A 88 -7.20 3.76 0.61
C MET A 88 -8.41 3.44 1.48
N SER A 89 -8.60 2.18 1.90
CA SER A 89 -9.67 1.77 2.81
C SER A 89 -9.26 1.93 4.28
N TYR A 90 -10.23 2.29 5.12
CA TYR A 90 -10.08 2.26 6.59
C TYR A 90 -10.42 0.91 7.21
N PHE A 91 -10.92 -0.03 6.40
CA PHE A 91 -11.29 -1.36 6.85
C PHE A 91 -10.16 -2.34 6.61
N GLY A 92 -9.64 -2.90 7.69
CA GLY A 92 -8.62 -3.95 7.64
C GLY A 92 -9.17 -5.28 7.11
N PRO A 93 -8.31 -6.31 6.98
CA PRO A 93 -8.69 -7.62 6.47
C PRO A 93 -9.55 -8.41 7.45
N SER A 94 -9.65 -7.97 8.69
CA SER A 94 -10.40 -8.63 9.75
C SER A 94 -11.44 -7.70 10.38
N GLU A 95 -12.72 -7.83 10.02
CA GLU A 95 -13.86 -7.57 10.90
C GLU A 95 -14.21 -6.13 11.35
N GLN A 96 -13.47 -5.09 10.97
CA GLN A 96 -13.83 -3.73 11.40
C GLN A 96 -15.22 -3.28 10.92
N ALA A 97 -15.68 -3.84 9.80
CA ALA A 97 -16.99 -3.54 9.22
C ALA A 97 -18.08 -4.60 9.54
N GLY A 98 -17.73 -5.64 10.29
CA GLY A 98 -18.59 -6.79 10.51
C GLY A 98 -18.41 -7.89 9.46
N GLU A 99 -18.68 -9.14 9.87
CA GLU A 99 -18.48 -10.33 9.06
C GLU A 99 -19.24 -10.25 7.72
N GLY A 100 -18.52 -10.41 6.62
CA GLY A 100 -19.09 -10.45 5.27
C GLY A 100 -19.43 -9.10 4.65
N GLN A 101 -19.22 -7.97 5.32
CA GLN A 101 -19.45 -6.64 4.74
C GLN A 101 -18.30 -6.20 3.84
N VAL A 102 -17.08 -6.56 4.20
CA VAL A 102 -15.87 -6.27 3.41
C VAL A 102 -15.08 -7.55 3.14
N ALA A 103 -14.15 -7.49 2.20
CA ALA A 103 -13.25 -8.58 1.92
C ALA A 103 -12.38 -8.91 3.13
N TRP A 104 -12.26 -10.19 3.40
CA TRP A 104 -11.53 -10.74 4.53
C TRP A 104 -10.29 -11.51 4.07
N ALA A 105 -9.23 -11.42 4.86
CA ALA A 105 -8.04 -12.26 4.74
C ALA A 105 -7.40 -12.44 6.11
N ASP A 106 -6.75 -13.59 6.34
CA ASP A 106 -5.94 -13.79 7.54
C ASP A 106 -4.51 -13.34 7.26
N TRP A 107 -4.16 -12.18 7.80
CA TRP A 107 -2.83 -11.59 7.69
C TRP A 107 -2.06 -11.62 9.00
N VAL A 108 -2.47 -12.47 9.92
CA VAL A 108 -1.73 -12.69 11.17
C VAL A 108 -0.57 -13.65 10.89
N GLY A 109 0.64 -13.16 11.07
CA GLY A 109 1.84 -13.98 10.94
C GLY A 109 1.97 -15.04 12.03
N ALA A 110 2.87 -15.97 11.84
CA ALA A 110 3.17 -17.02 12.83
C ALA A 110 3.65 -16.48 14.19
N ASP A 111 4.10 -15.24 14.22
CA ASP A 111 4.48 -14.48 15.41
C ASP A 111 3.30 -13.81 16.11
N GLY A 112 2.09 -13.93 15.57
CA GLY A 112 0.87 -13.32 16.09
C GLY A 112 0.72 -11.83 15.75
N VAL A 113 1.56 -11.28 14.87
CA VAL A 113 1.48 -9.90 14.40
C VAL A 113 0.53 -9.82 13.20
N LEU A 114 -0.38 -8.84 13.22
CA LEU A 114 -1.19 -8.50 12.04
C LEU A 114 -0.34 -7.63 11.10
N TYR A 115 -0.10 -8.12 9.91
CA TYR A 115 0.63 -7.42 8.87
C TYR A 115 -0.28 -6.55 8.00
N ALA A 116 0.30 -5.55 7.35
CA ALA A 116 -0.38 -4.60 6.48
C ALA A 116 0.14 -4.70 5.04
N PRO A 117 -0.60 -4.14 4.05
CA PRO A 117 -0.14 -4.05 2.67
C PRO A 117 1.23 -3.42 2.52
N GLN A 118 2.05 -4.02 1.67
CA GLN A 118 3.43 -3.64 1.42
C GLN A 118 3.61 -2.98 0.03
N THR A 119 2.54 -2.92 -0.73
CA THR A 119 2.44 -2.26 -2.04
C THR A 119 1.07 -1.60 -2.16
N PRO A 120 0.87 -0.68 -3.11
CA PRO A 120 -0.48 -0.40 -3.59
C PRO A 120 -1.17 -1.70 -3.98
N MET A 121 -2.47 -1.81 -3.69
CA MET A 121 -3.25 -3.01 -3.95
C MET A 121 -3.96 -2.92 -5.30
N LEU A 122 -4.75 -3.92 -5.64
CA LEU A 122 -5.34 -4.07 -6.98
C LEU A 122 -6.13 -2.83 -7.43
N ASN A 123 -7.02 -2.32 -6.58
CA ASN A 123 -7.87 -1.18 -6.93
C ASN A 123 -7.06 0.13 -7.02
N ASP A 124 -6.02 0.28 -6.21
CA ASP A 124 -5.12 1.44 -6.26
C ASP A 124 -4.40 1.50 -7.61
N ILE A 125 -3.82 0.37 -8.03
CA ILE A 125 -3.13 0.25 -9.32
C ILE A 125 -4.10 0.56 -10.47
N MET A 126 -5.31 -0.01 -10.45
CA MET A 126 -6.33 0.23 -11.46
C MET A 126 -6.73 1.72 -11.52
N ALA A 127 -6.92 2.36 -10.37
CA ALA A 127 -7.30 3.77 -10.29
C ALA A 127 -6.17 4.69 -10.78
N ILE A 128 -4.93 4.44 -10.39
CA ILE A 128 -3.76 5.19 -10.88
C ILE A 128 -3.59 5.02 -12.40
N GLN A 129 -3.79 3.83 -12.92
CA GLN A 129 -3.75 3.60 -14.37
C GLN A 129 -4.88 4.33 -15.11
N ALA A 130 -6.05 4.44 -14.50
CA ALA A 130 -7.16 5.21 -15.08
C ALA A 130 -6.88 6.72 -15.12
N ILE A 131 -6.14 7.26 -14.15
CA ILE A 131 -5.78 8.68 -14.06
C ILE A 131 -4.60 9.02 -14.97
N TYR A 132 -3.53 8.23 -14.93
CA TYR A 132 -2.24 8.54 -15.55
C TYR A 132 -1.90 7.68 -16.77
N GLY A 133 -2.66 6.65 -17.04
CA GLY A 133 -2.33 5.62 -18.03
C GLY A 133 -1.48 4.49 -17.41
N SER A 134 -1.41 3.38 -18.13
CA SER A 134 -0.55 2.26 -17.73
C SER A 134 0.90 2.55 -18.15
N GLU A 135 1.84 2.32 -17.23
CA GLU A 135 3.28 2.44 -17.49
C GLU A 135 3.90 1.05 -17.59
N SER A 136 4.85 0.89 -18.50
CA SER A 136 5.59 -0.37 -18.62
C SER A 136 6.62 -0.49 -17.50
N THR A 137 6.59 -1.61 -16.78
CA THR A 137 7.54 -1.94 -15.72
C THR A 137 7.85 -3.43 -15.75
N ARG A 138 9.04 -3.82 -15.31
CA ARG A 138 9.46 -5.22 -15.18
C ARG A 138 9.21 -6.04 -16.45
N VAL A 139 9.73 -5.53 -17.59
CA VAL A 139 9.46 -6.09 -18.92
C VAL A 139 10.25 -7.37 -19.24
N ASP A 140 11.24 -7.71 -18.44
CA ASP A 140 12.03 -8.93 -18.55
C ASP A 140 11.37 -10.09 -17.78
N ASP A 141 11.81 -11.32 -18.02
CA ASP A 141 11.38 -12.48 -17.24
C ASP A 141 11.81 -12.33 -15.78
N ASN A 142 10.86 -12.30 -14.86
CA ASN A 142 11.09 -12.07 -13.45
C ASN A 142 10.71 -13.28 -12.59
N VAL A 143 11.39 -13.42 -11.47
CA VAL A 143 11.03 -14.35 -10.41
C VAL A 143 10.62 -13.53 -9.17
N TYR A 144 9.43 -13.78 -8.68
CA TYR A 144 8.86 -13.27 -7.42
C TYR A 144 8.83 -14.40 -6.39
N GLY A 145 8.99 -14.09 -5.13
CA GLY A 145 9.01 -15.09 -4.08
C GLY A 145 10.40 -15.57 -3.74
N PHE A 146 10.56 -16.87 -3.50
CA PHE A 146 11.89 -17.44 -3.26
C PHE A 146 12.74 -17.41 -4.54
N ASN A 147 14.05 -17.15 -4.37
CA ASN A 147 14.97 -16.91 -5.50
C ASN A 147 14.61 -15.70 -6.37
N ALA A 148 14.02 -14.66 -5.79
CA ALA A 148 13.59 -13.46 -6.48
C ALA A 148 14.69 -12.82 -7.32
N THR A 149 14.35 -12.40 -8.54
CA THR A 149 15.25 -11.70 -9.44
C THR A 149 15.01 -10.20 -9.48
N ILE A 150 13.97 -9.70 -8.83
CA ILE A 150 13.68 -8.26 -8.70
C ILE A 150 14.87 -7.55 -8.05
N ARG A 151 15.21 -6.38 -8.58
CA ARG A 151 16.34 -5.57 -8.12
C ARG A 151 15.92 -4.13 -7.93
N GLY A 152 16.69 -3.41 -7.10
CA GLY A 152 16.49 -1.99 -6.81
C GLY A 152 15.82 -1.78 -5.45
N SER A 153 15.44 -0.55 -5.19
CA SER A 153 14.78 -0.16 -3.93
C SER A 153 13.43 -0.87 -3.80
N GLY A 154 13.14 -1.44 -2.63
CA GLY A 154 11.91 -2.18 -2.36
C GLY A 154 11.89 -3.60 -2.94
N SER A 155 13.00 -4.10 -3.51
CA SER A 155 13.06 -5.48 -4.03
C SER A 155 12.85 -6.55 -2.95
N GLU A 156 13.18 -6.24 -1.70
CA GLU A 156 12.97 -7.08 -0.53
C GLU A 156 11.50 -7.42 -0.29
N ILE A 157 10.57 -6.58 -0.71
CA ILE A 157 9.12 -6.84 -0.63
C ILE A 157 8.75 -8.10 -1.42
N TYR A 158 9.41 -8.30 -2.55
CA TYR A 158 9.13 -9.39 -3.49
C TYR A 158 10.01 -10.64 -3.26
N ASP A 159 10.96 -10.58 -2.32
CA ASP A 159 11.84 -11.69 -1.94
C ASP A 159 11.34 -12.36 -0.66
N PHE A 160 10.65 -13.49 -0.78
CA PHE A 160 10.03 -14.18 0.36
C PHE A 160 11.04 -14.87 1.29
N ALA A 161 12.33 -14.90 0.94
CA ALA A 161 13.37 -15.27 1.87
C ALA A 161 13.68 -14.12 2.87
N GLN A 162 13.36 -12.89 2.49
CA GLN A 162 13.50 -11.70 3.33
C GLN A 162 12.15 -11.25 3.90
N ASN A 163 11.09 -11.31 3.10
CA ASN A 163 9.73 -10.97 3.45
C ASN A 163 8.93 -12.24 3.77
N ALA A 164 8.91 -12.63 5.03
CA ALA A 164 8.26 -13.87 5.47
C ALA A 164 6.72 -13.82 5.46
N ASN A 165 6.14 -12.60 5.48
CA ASN A 165 4.70 -12.36 5.51
C ASN A 165 4.31 -11.41 4.36
N PRO A 166 4.40 -11.84 3.09
CA PRO A 166 4.16 -10.98 1.94
C PRO A 166 2.67 -10.68 1.76
N ILE A 167 2.31 -9.41 1.90
CA ILE A 167 0.98 -8.88 1.60
C ILE A 167 1.16 -7.81 0.53
N LEU A 168 1.03 -8.20 -0.73
CA LEU A 168 1.43 -7.37 -1.84
C LEU A 168 0.59 -7.65 -3.10
N CYS A 169 0.56 -6.67 -3.98
CA CYS A 169 0.10 -6.83 -5.34
C CYS A 169 1.30 -6.75 -6.29
N ILE A 170 1.39 -7.67 -7.22
CA ILE A 170 2.42 -7.66 -8.27
C ILE A 170 1.85 -6.94 -9.49
N TYR A 171 2.47 -5.83 -9.88
CA TYR A 171 2.23 -5.19 -11.16
C TYR A 171 3.44 -5.42 -12.06
N ASP A 172 3.25 -6.25 -13.07
CA ASP A 172 4.22 -6.59 -14.09
C ASP A 172 3.57 -6.42 -15.46
N SER A 173 4.29 -5.89 -16.43
CA SER A 173 3.73 -5.50 -17.72
C SER A 173 4.12 -6.40 -18.89
N ALA A 174 5.15 -7.22 -18.75
CA ALA A 174 5.63 -8.11 -19.79
C ALA A 174 6.63 -9.13 -19.22
N GLY A 175 7.02 -10.10 -20.04
CA GLY A 175 7.91 -11.18 -19.64
C GLY A 175 7.19 -12.52 -19.51
N ILE A 176 7.93 -13.51 -19.11
CA ILE A 176 7.41 -14.81 -18.64
C ILE A 176 7.86 -14.95 -17.19
N ASP A 177 6.94 -14.61 -16.29
CA ASP A 177 7.24 -14.45 -14.89
C ASP A 177 6.93 -15.70 -14.10
N THR A 178 7.64 -15.84 -13.01
CA THR A 178 7.51 -17.00 -12.11
C THR A 178 7.20 -16.51 -10.69
N LEU A 179 6.19 -17.09 -10.06
CA LEU A 179 5.97 -16.98 -8.62
C LEU A 179 6.57 -18.23 -7.97
N ASP A 180 7.71 -18.09 -7.32
CA ASP A 180 8.41 -19.19 -6.63
C ASP A 180 7.97 -19.26 -5.17
N LEU A 181 7.24 -20.32 -4.82
CA LEU A 181 6.76 -20.62 -3.47
C LEU A 181 7.52 -21.77 -2.81
N SER A 182 8.64 -22.20 -3.40
CA SER A 182 9.36 -23.42 -3.01
C SER A 182 9.93 -23.41 -1.58
N GLY A 183 10.13 -22.24 -0.99
CA GLY A 183 10.63 -22.12 0.38
C GLY A 183 9.58 -22.30 1.48
N TRP A 184 8.32 -22.44 1.11
CA TRP A 184 7.21 -22.72 2.05
C TRP A 184 6.82 -24.23 2.08
N SER A 185 7.73 -25.11 1.82
CA SER A 185 7.53 -26.58 1.86
C SER A 185 7.82 -27.18 3.25
#